data_ad21bd23ded76f43789a6ae84cdd6feb
#
_entry.id   ad21bd23ded76f43789a6ae84cdd6feb
#
_cell.length_a   1.000
_cell.length_b   1.000
_cell.length_c   1.000
_cell.angle_alpha   90.00
_cell.angle_beta   90.00
_cell.angle_gamma   90.00
#
_symmetry.space_group_name_H-M   'P 1'
#
loop_
_entity.id
_entity.type
_entity.pdbx_description
1 polymer ?
#
loop_
_entity_poly.entity_id
_entity_poly.type
_entity_poly.pdbx_seq_one_letter_code
_entity_poly.pdbx_strand_id
1 'polypeptide(L)'
;MMDIVIVKGKARGIIARNLVNGEIERHSAHAVVIASGGYGNIFFLSTNAMGSNVSAAWKIHKKGAFFANPCFTQIHPTCIPVSGDYQSKLTLMSESLRNDGYCYCKR
;
A
#
# COMPACT_ATOMS: atom_id res chain seq x y z
N MET A 1 10.75 -6.06 1.20
CA MET A 1 10.91 -6.81 2.46
C MET A 1 10.31 -8.20 2.29
N MET A 2 11.05 -9.25 2.62
CA MET A 2 10.57 -10.63 2.56
C MET A 2 9.95 -11.08 3.89
N ASP A 3 10.57 -10.69 5.00
CA ASP A 3 10.10 -11.06 6.32
C ASP A 3 10.62 -10.11 7.41
N ILE A 4 10.00 -10.17 8.60
CA ILE A 4 10.44 -9.49 9.81
C ILE A 4 11.03 -10.50 10.78
N VAL A 5 12.14 -10.15 11.42
CA VAL A 5 12.82 -10.99 12.40
C VAL A 5 12.32 -10.63 13.79
N ILE A 6 11.72 -11.60 14.46
CA ILE A 6 11.25 -11.48 15.85
C ILE A 6 12.16 -12.31 16.77
N VAL A 7 12.72 -11.68 17.78
CA VAL A 7 13.54 -12.33 18.80
C VAL A 7 12.99 -11.97 20.17
N LYS A 8 12.62 -12.97 20.95
CA LYS A 8 12.02 -12.79 22.29
C LYS A 8 10.86 -11.79 22.29
N GLY A 9 9.96 -11.90 21.30
CA GLY A 9 8.78 -11.05 21.16
C GLY A 9 9.04 -9.62 20.68
N LYS A 10 10.28 -9.28 20.29
CA LYS A 10 10.65 -7.94 19.80
C LYS A 10 11.12 -8.01 18.35
N ALA A 11 10.70 -7.04 17.54
CA ALA A 11 11.19 -6.87 16.19
C ALA A 11 12.67 -6.44 16.23
N ARG A 12 13.54 -7.21 15.61
CA ARG A 12 15.00 -7.03 15.66
C ARG A 12 15.64 -6.87 14.30
N GLY A 13 14.87 -6.80 13.26
CA GLY A 13 15.38 -6.59 11.92
C GLY A 13 14.42 -7.10 10.85
N ILE A 14 14.89 -7.06 9.63
CA ILE A 14 14.17 -7.52 8.46
C ILE A 14 15.05 -8.41 7.58
N ILE A 15 14.39 -9.24 6.81
CA ILE A 15 14.97 -9.95 5.67
C ILE A 15 14.47 -9.26 4.41
N ALA A 16 15.37 -8.83 3.57
CA ALA A 16 15.09 -8.17 2.31
C ALA A 16 15.68 -8.96 1.14
N ARG A 17 15.12 -8.77 -0.03
CA ARG A 17 15.73 -9.21 -1.28
C ARG A 17 16.22 -7.98 -2.02
N ASN A 18 17.48 -7.97 -2.37
CA ASN A 18 18.03 -6.97 -3.27
C ASN A 18 17.46 -7.22 -4.67
N LEU A 19 16.84 -6.22 -5.27
CA LEU A 19 16.19 -6.39 -6.57
C LEU A 19 17.17 -6.27 -7.75
N VAL A 20 18.38 -5.79 -7.49
CA VAL A 20 19.40 -5.64 -8.54
C VAL A 20 20.13 -6.96 -8.80
N ASN A 21 20.58 -7.61 -7.72
CA ASN A 21 21.39 -8.84 -7.81
C ASN A 21 20.64 -10.09 -7.34
N GLY A 22 19.44 -9.94 -6.75
CA GLY A 22 18.61 -11.04 -6.28
C GLY A 22 19.00 -11.62 -4.91
N GLU A 23 20.05 -11.12 -4.28
CA GLU A 23 20.57 -11.62 -3.01
C GLU A 23 19.60 -11.39 -1.85
N ILE A 24 19.67 -12.28 -0.87
CA ILE A 24 18.93 -12.17 0.38
C ILE A 24 19.80 -11.47 1.42
N GLU A 25 19.36 -10.33 1.86
CA GLU A 25 20.04 -9.49 2.84
C GLU A 25 19.35 -9.54 4.19
N ARG A 26 20.12 -9.48 5.26
CA ARG A 26 19.66 -9.41 6.64
C ARG A 26 20.06 -8.06 7.24
N HIS A 27 19.08 -7.31 7.65
CA HIS A 27 19.29 -6.01 8.29
C HIS A 27 18.83 -6.10 9.75
N SER A 28 19.79 -6.00 10.68
CA SER A 28 19.49 -5.96 12.12
C SER A 28 19.17 -4.53 12.56
N ALA A 29 18.25 -4.38 13.50
CA ALA A 29 17.84 -3.08 14.02
C ALA A 29 17.27 -3.21 15.44
N HIS A 30 17.35 -2.13 16.20
CA HIS A 30 16.72 -2.06 17.52
C HIS A 30 15.19 -1.89 17.44
N ALA A 31 14.71 -1.27 16.37
CA ALA A 31 13.30 -1.10 16.06
C ALA A 31 13.08 -1.22 14.55
N VAL A 32 11.87 -1.60 14.15
CA VAL A 32 11.47 -1.69 12.75
C VAL A 32 10.20 -0.88 12.55
N VAL A 33 10.25 0.09 11.64
CA VAL A 33 9.10 0.89 11.24
C VAL A 33 8.58 0.36 9.91
N ILE A 34 7.29 0.10 9.85
CA ILE A 34 6.61 -0.32 8.62
C ILE A 34 5.91 0.87 8.02
N ALA A 35 6.45 1.37 6.92
CA ALA A 35 5.95 2.52 6.18
C ALA A 35 5.70 2.14 4.71
N SER A 36 5.01 1.02 4.49
CA SER A 36 4.76 0.43 3.17
C SER A 36 3.69 1.13 2.35
N GLY A 37 3.12 2.22 2.86
CA GLY A 37 2.02 2.93 2.21
C GLY A 37 0.70 2.18 2.25
N GLY A 38 -0.25 2.65 1.45
CA GLY A 38 -1.57 2.05 1.35
C GLY A 38 -1.58 0.72 0.58
N TYR A 39 -2.65 -0.03 0.74
CA TYR A 39 -2.88 -1.32 0.08
C TYR A 39 -4.21 -1.33 -0.71
N GLY A 40 -4.55 -0.21 -1.32
CA GLY A 40 -5.81 -0.02 -2.03
C GLY A 40 -6.09 -1.06 -3.12
N ASN A 41 -5.06 -1.71 -3.67
CA ASN A 41 -5.24 -2.72 -4.72
C ASN A 41 -5.84 -4.05 -4.24
N ILE A 42 -6.19 -4.18 -2.97
CA ILE A 42 -7.08 -5.26 -2.51
C ILE A 42 -8.54 -4.99 -2.84
N PHE A 43 -8.89 -3.76 -3.18
CA PHE A 43 -10.24 -3.36 -3.56
C PHE A 43 -10.37 -3.23 -5.08
N PHE A 44 -11.57 -3.52 -5.56
CA PHE A 44 -11.90 -3.32 -6.97
C PHE A 44 -11.86 -1.84 -7.35
N LEU A 45 -11.33 -1.53 -8.52
CA LEU A 45 -11.17 -0.16 -9.04
C LEU A 45 -10.37 0.78 -8.12
N SER A 46 -9.34 0.25 -7.46
CA SER A 46 -8.42 1.08 -6.69
C SER A 46 -7.73 2.12 -7.57
N THR A 47 -7.57 3.32 -7.03
CA THR A 47 -6.77 4.40 -7.64
C THR A 47 -5.34 4.44 -7.16
N ASN A 48 -4.93 3.51 -6.30
CA ASN A 48 -3.56 3.38 -5.84
C ASN A 48 -2.64 2.78 -6.91
N ALA A 49 -1.35 3.01 -6.79
CA ALA A 49 -0.36 2.39 -7.67
C ALA A 49 -0.45 0.86 -7.62
N MET A 50 -0.14 0.20 -8.73
CA MET A 50 -0.25 -1.26 -8.87
C MET A 50 0.52 -2.03 -7.79
N GLY A 51 1.61 -1.49 -7.26
CA GLY A 51 2.38 -2.06 -6.16
C GLY A 51 1.78 -1.86 -4.77
N SER A 52 0.66 -1.13 -4.63
CA SER A 52 0.01 -0.86 -3.33
C SER A 52 -0.78 -2.08 -2.86
N ASN A 53 -0.08 -3.06 -2.30
CA ASN A 53 -0.64 -4.33 -1.85
C ASN A 53 -0.40 -4.56 -0.34
N VAL A 54 -1.12 -5.50 0.23
CA VAL A 54 -1.12 -5.76 1.68
C VAL A 54 0.04 -6.66 2.15
N SER A 55 0.92 -7.10 1.27
CA SER A 55 1.90 -8.17 1.56
C SER A 55 2.78 -7.90 2.78
N ALA A 56 3.26 -6.66 2.95
CA ALA A 56 4.08 -6.30 4.11
C ALA A 56 3.27 -6.31 5.41
N ALA A 57 2.14 -5.63 5.42
CA ALA A 57 1.25 -5.55 6.59
C ALA A 57 0.74 -6.93 6.99
N TRP A 58 0.36 -7.77 6.03
CA TRP A 58 -0.09 -9.14 6.27
C TRP A 58 0.99 -10.01 6.93
N LYS A 59 2.22 -9.96 6.45
CA LYS A 59 3.33 -10.73 7.04
C LYS A 59 3.58 -10.36 8.50
N ILE A 60 3.49 -9.08 8.82
CA ILE A 60 3.72 -8.57 10.16
C ILE A 60 2.55 -8.91 11.07
N HIS A 61 1.33 -8.77 10.58
CA HIS A 61 0.13 -9.18 11.30
C HIS A 61 0.16 -10.67 11.66
N LYS A 62 0.55 -11.53 10.74
CA LYS A 62 0.73 -12.97 11.02
C LYS A 62 1.76 -13.27 12.10
N LYS A 63 2.69 -12.35 12.37
CA LYS A 63 3.69 -12.46 13.44
C LYS A 63 3.28 -11.77 14.73
N GLY A 64 2.01 -11.37 14.86
CA GLY A 64 1.42 -10.88 16.09
C GLY A 64 1.27 -9.37 16.20
N ALA A 65 1.57 -8.60 15.16
CA ALA A 65 1.29 -7.17 15.17
C ALA A 65 -0.21 -6.92 15.03
N PHE A 66 -0.72 -5.98 15.81
CA PHE A 66 -2.11 -5.55 15.71
C PHE A 66 -2.36 -4.73 14.46
N PHE A 67 -3.53 -4.88 13.90
CA PHE A 67 -4.01 -4.09 12.78
C PHE A 67 -5.13 -3.17 13.29
N ALA A 68 -4.91 -1.87 13.22
CA ALA A 68 -5.87 -0.89 13.73
C ALA A 68 -6.84 -0.44 12.65
N ASN A 69 -8.11 -0.36 13.00
CA ASN A 69 -9.19 0.24 12.20
C ASN A 69 -9.23 -0.21 10.73
N PRO A 70 -9.22 -1.50 10.41
CA PRO A 70 -9.16 -1.98 9.03
C PRO A 70 -10.41 -1.66 8.21
N CYS A 71 -11.51 -1.29 8.87
CA CYS A 71 -12.76 -0.89 8.22
C CYS A 71 -12.77 0.57 7.74
N PHE A 72 -11.84 1.41 8.20
CA PHE A 72 -11.73 2.79 7.74
C PHE A 72 -10.84 2.85 6.52
N THR A 73 -11.43 3.12 5.37
CA THR A 73 -10.73 3.28 4.10
C THR A 73 -10.87 4.72 3.62
N GLN A 74 -9.80 5.26 3.04
CA GLN A 74 -9.83 6.53 2.36
C GLN A 74 -9.94 6.29 0.86
N ILE A 75 -10.89 6.93 0.21
CA ILE A 75 -11.04 6.95 -1.24
C ILE A 75 -10.74 8.35 -1.78
N HIS A 76 -10.27 8.43 -3.01
CA HIS A 76 -10.09 9.70 -3.70
C HIS A 76 -11.32 9.98 -4.58
N PRO A 77 -12.21 10.92 -4.18
CA PRO A 77 -13.52 11.06 -4.83
C PRO A 77 -13.43 11.67 -6.23
N THR A 78 -12.33 12.31 -6.57
CA THR A 78 -12.08 12.98 -7.86
C THR A 78 -11.15 12.19 -8.77
N CYS A 79 -11.22 10.89 -8.73
CA CYS A 79 -10.49 10.00 -9.63
C CYS A 79 -11.41 9.43 -10.70
N ILE A 80 -10.83 9.20 -11.89
CA ILE A 80 -11.50 8.48 -12.97
C ILE A 80 -10.84 7.11 -13.08
N PRO A 81 -11.47 6.04 -12.59
CA PRO A 81 -10.94 4.70 -12.79
C PRO A 81 -11.15 4.25 -14.23
N VAL A 82 -10.19 3.55 -14.80
CA VAL A 82 -10.40 2.84 -16.05
C VAL A 82 -10.99 1.48 -15.73
N SER A 83 -12.13 1.20 -16.33
CA SER A 83 -12.67 -0.14 -16.40
C SER A 83 -12.11 -0.82 -17.66
N GLY A 84 -11.22 -1.74 -17.52
CA GLY A 84 -10.62 -2.53 -18.59
C GLY A 84 -9.97 -3.78 -18.02
N ASP A 85 -9.31 -4.55 -18.88
CA ASP A 85 -8.65 -5.79 -18.47
C ASP A 85 -7.56 -5.58 -17.42
N TYR A 86 -7.06 -4.36 -17.30
CA TYR A 86 -6.06 -3.96 -16.33
C TYR A 86 -6.58 -2.80 -15.49
N GLN A 87 -6.60 -3.00 -14.18
CA GLN A 87 -6.89 -1.93 -13.24
C GLN A 87 -5.74 -0.91 -13.27
N SER A 88 -5.96 0.21 -13.90
CA SER A 88 -5.00 1.31 -13.92
C SER A 88 -5.68 2.62 -13.56
N LYS A 89 -4.91 3.51 -12.92
CA LYS A 89 -5.35 4.88 -12.73
C LYS A 89 -5.24 5.62 -14.04
N LEU A 90 -6.28 6.32 -14.40
CA LEU A 90 -6.17 7.28 -15.48
C LEU A 90 -5.81 8.66 -15.00
N THR A 91 -6.58 9.18 -14.10
CA THR A 91 -6.44 10.59 -13.72
C THR A 91 -6.93 10.79 -12.30
N LEU A 92 -6.07 11.39 -11.48
CA LEU A 92 -6.45 12.00 -10.22
C LEU A 92 -6.59 13.49 -10.46
N MET A 93 -7.75 14.04 -10.17
CA MET A 93 -8.03 15.46 -10.32
C MET A 93 -7.98 16.13 -8.97
N SER A 94 -7.62 17.41 -8.94
CA SER A 94 -7.64 18.17 -7.71
C SER A 94 -9.07 18.27 -7.16
N GLU A 95 -9.23 18.12 -5.86
CA GLU A 95 -10.53 18.31 -5.20
C GLU A 95 -11.03 19.75 -5.28
N SER A 96 -10.14 20.71 -5.50
CA SER A 96 -10.52 22.11 -5.75
C SER A 96 -11.45 22.24 -6.94
N LEU A 97 -11.30 21.43 -7.97
CA LEU A 97 -12.18 21.45 -9.15
C LEU A 97 -13.62 21.09 -8.80
N ARG A 98 -13.82 20.21 -7.83
CA ARG A 98 -15.16 19.89 -7.31
C ARG A 98 -15.76 21.07 -6.55
N ASN A 99 -14.94 21.74 -5.73
CA ASN A 99 -15.38 22.87 -4.93
C ASN A 99 -15.69 24.10 -5.80
N ASP A 100 -14.96 24.25 -6.91
CA ASP A 100 -15.13 25.35 -7.85
C ASP A 100 -16.28 25.10 -8.87
N GLY A 101 -17.00 24.00 -8.73
CA GLY A 101 -18.21 23.71 -9.52
C GLY A 101 -17.96 23.23 -10.96
N TYR A 102 -16.77 22.75 -11.28
CA TYR A 102 -16.48 22.16 -12.59
C TYR A 102 -17.07 20.76 -12.71
N CYS A 103 -17.93 20.56 -13.68
CA CYS A 103 -18.45 19.25 -14.06
C CYS A 103 -17.64 18.68 -15.23
N TYR A 104 -17.07 17.50 -15.07
CA TYR A 104 -16.46 16.75 -16.15
C TYR A 104 -17.49 15.78 -16.72
N CYS A 105 -18.07 16.13 -17.86
CA CYS A 105 -18.91 15.21 -18.61
C CYS A 105 -18.03 14.36 -19.53
N LYS A 106 -18.11 13.05 -19.40
CA LYS A 106 -17.55 12.13 -20.38
C LYS A 106 -18.43 12.23 -21.64
N ARG A 107 -17.84 12.66 -22.77
CA ARG A 107 -18.42 12.48 -24.09
C ARG A 107 -18.27 11.04 -24.56
#